data_3fa5d93a8af0709af23ec23842bc30a4
#
_entry.id   3fa5d93a8af0709af23ec23842bc30a4
#
_cell.length_a   1.000
_cell.length_b   1.000
_cell.length_c   1.000
_cell.angle_alpha   90.00
_cell.angle_beta   90.00
_cell.angle_gamma   90.00
#
_symmetry.space_group_name_H-M   'P 1'
#
loop_
_entity.id
_entity.type
_entity.pdbx_description
1 polymer ?
#
loop_
_entity_poly.entity_id
_entity_poly.type
_entity_poly.pdbx_seq_one_letter_code
_entity_poly.pdbx_strand_id
1 'polypeptide(L)'
;NIANLIQSIEADRNIEVNLNAELSDVQGFVGNFKSTFKSGKMQGEVEHGIAVLATGCSEYRPKEYLYGEDPRVLTHLELDQRFISNDSTLKNTKTAVFIQCVGSREPQRPYCSRVCCTHSIESALHLKEINPDMDVYILYRDIRTYGERELLYRKAREAGIFFVRFSLEQKPNVALEKDGLEIQVQDIILQRPILIKADLLILAAAIVPHKDEKLAQLFKVPMNSDGFFVEAHPKLAPSEFATDGVFLCGMAHYPKPIDESISQAQAAASRAVTLLAQQKITVSGMVAYSNPMICSACGVCMDICPYSAPSWIKEGPFAGKVEINPALCKGCGLCVASCRSGALNLRGFEEGQIMAMINEL
;
A
#
# COMPACT_ATOMS: atom_id res chain seq x y z
N ASN A 1 -4.48 -16.35 -15.12
CA ASN A 1 -4.24 -17.31 -14.04
C ASN A 1 -2.86 -17.03 -13.42
N ILE A 2 -2.80 -16.82 -12.08
CA ILE A 2 -1.57 -16.52 -11.34
C ILE A 2 -0.51 -17.61 -11.52
N ALA A 3 -0.91 -18.88 -11.51
CA ALA A 3 0.01 -20.01 -11.72
C ALA A 3 0.75 -19.92 -13.07
N ASN A 4 0.06 -19.56 -14.15
CA ASN A 4 0.68 -19.40 -15.46
C ASN A 4 1.67 -18.21 -15.48
N LEU A 5 1.35 -17.14 -14.76
CA LEU A 5 2.24 -15.99 -14.64
C LEU A 5 3.51 -16.34 -13.86
N ILE A 6 3.38 -17.05 -12.74
CA ILE A 6 4.52 -17.56 -11.96
C ILE A 6 5.40 -18.43 -12.83
N GLN A 7 4.83 -19.40 -13.54
CA GLN A 7 5.56 -20.28 -14.46
C GLN A 7 6.29 -19.50 -15.57
N SER A 8 5.66 -18.43 -16.11
CA SER A 8 6.29 -17.58 -17.12
C SER A 8 7.47 -16.81 -16.57
N ILE A 9 7.37 -16.30 -15.32
CA ILE A 9 8.45 -15.59 -14.64
C ILE A 9 9.61 -16.52 -14.35
N GLU A 10 9.36 -17.73 -13.83
CA GLU A 10 10.39 -18.72 -13.50
C GLU A 10 11.10 -19.28 -14.76
N ALA A 11 10.42 -19.28 -15.90
CA ALA A 11 10.98 -19.73 -17.17
C ALA A 11 11.81 -18.66 -17.91
N ASP A 12 11.66 -17.39 -17.54
CA ASP A 12 12.38 -16.29 -18.21
C ASP A 12 13.80 -16.15 -17.69
N ARG A 13 14.78 -16.32 -18.58
CA ARG A 13 16.23 -16.27 -18.26
C ARG A 13 16.72 -14.87 -17.83
N ASN A 14 15.94 -13.82 -18.09
CA ASN A 14 16.27 -12.46 -17.70
C ASN A 14 15.71 -12.10 -16.33
N ILE A 15 14.96 -13.01 -15.69
CA ILE A 15 14.35 -12.78 -14.37
C ILE A 15 15.03 -13.70 -13.35
N GLU A 16 15.59 -13.11 -12.31
CA GLU A 16 16.10 -13.83 -11.16
C GLU A 16 15.13 -13.69 -9.99
N VAL A 17 14.63 -14.82 -9.46
CA VAL A 17 13.68 -14.86 -8.34
C VAL A 17 14.41 -15.26 -7.07
N ASN A 18 14.50 -14.35 -6.11
CA ASN A 18 15.09 -14.57 -4.80
C ASN A 18 14.00 -14.71 -3.74
N LEU A 19 13.62 -15.94 -3.40
CA LEU A 19 12.60 -16.23 -2.39
C LEU A 19 13.16 -16.07 -0.96
N ASN A 20 12.29 -15.69 -0.03
CA ASN A 20 12.63 -15.46 1.39
C ASN A 20 13.81 -14.49 1.57
N ALA A 21 13.93 -13.53 0.65
CA ALA A 21 14.96 -12.52 0.66
C ALA A 21 14.47 -11.23 1.34
N GLU A 22 15.28 -10.66 2.21
CA GLU A 22 15.06 -9.39 2.89
C GLU A 22 16.16 -8.41 2.56
N LEU A 23 15.79 -7.19 2.12
CA LEU A 23 16.75 -6.13 1.88
C LEU A 23 17.37 -5.65 3.20
N SER A 24 18.69 -5.56 3.23
CA SER A 24 19.46 -5.10 4.39
C SER A 24 20.05 -3.70 4.19
N ASP A 25 20.38 -3.33 2.94
CA ASP A 25 20.93 -2.02 2.60
C ASP A 25 20.58 -1.65 1.15
N VAL A 26 20.44 -0.34 0.88
CA VAL A 26 20.26 0.24 -0.45
C VAL A 26 21.10 1.51 -0.55
N GLN A 27 22.01 1.55 -1.50
CA GLN A 27 22.89 2.68 -1.78
C GLN A 27 22.68 3.18 -3.20
N GLY A 28 23.24 4.36 -3.50
CA GLY A 28 23.21 4.91 -4.85
C GLY A 28 21.99 5.77 -5.14
N PHE A 29 21.63 5.85 -6.41
CA PHE A 29 20.58 6.72 -6.96
C PHE A 29 20.10 6.16 -8.30
N VAL A 30 19.08 6.77 -8.89
CA VAL A 30 18.50 6.35 -10.17
C VAL A 30 19.57 6.04 -11.23
N GLY A 31 19.47 4.88 -11.84
CA GLY A 31 20.44 4.35 -12.80
C GLY A 31 21.66 3.65 -12.17
N ASN A 32 21.92 3.83 -10.87
CA ASN A 32 23.09 3.32 -10.16
C ASN A 32 22.75 2.90 -8.72
N PHE A 33 21.65 2.21 -8.52
CA PHE A 33 21.31 1.62 -7.23
C PHE A 33 22.13 0.34 -7.00
N LYS A 34 22.44 0.09 -5.74
CA LYS A 34 23.10 -1.10 -5.25
C LYS A 34 22.40 -1.58 -4.00
N SER A 35 21.74 -2.72 -4.11
CA SER A 35 20.96 -3.31 -3.03
C SER A 35 21.61 -4.56 -2.50
N THR A 36 21.71 -4.67 -1.17
CA THR A 36 22.17 -5.87 -0.48
C THR A 36 20.97 -6.58 0.13
N PHE A 37 20.87 -7.89 -0.08
CA PHE A 37 19.81 -8.71 0.48
C PHE A 37 20.33 -9.94 1.20
N LYS A 38 19.52 -10.48 2.12
CA LYS A 38 19.78 -11.73 2.83
C LYS A 38 18.66 -12.71 2.54
N SER A 39 19.01 -13.95 2.19
CA SER A 39 18.10 -15.07 2.02
C SER A 39 18.62 -16.24 2.87
N GLY A 40 18.04 -16.43 4.05
CA GLY A 40 18.55 -17.39 5.03
C GLY A 40 20.00 -17.08 5.46
N LYS A 41 20.94 -17.97 5.14
CA LYS A 41 22.38 -17.76 5.41
C LYS A 41 23.14 -17.10 4.26
N MET A 42 22.52 -16.95 3.10
CA MET A 42 23.12 -16.31 1.93
C MET A 42 22.94 -14.79 2.00
N GLN A 43 23.96 -14.07 1.61
CA GLN A 43 23.93 -12.63 1.37
C GLN A 43 24.26 -12.41 -0.10
N GLY A 44 23.44 -11.64 -0.78
CA GLY A 44 23.60 -11.26 -2.16
C GLY A 44 23.63 -9.75 -2.31
N GLU A 45 24.13 -9.31 -3.45
CA GLU A 45 24.20 -7.92 -3.84
C GLU A 45 23.74 -7.80 -5.29
N VAL A 46 22.94 -6.79 -5.61
CA VAL A 46 22.46 -6.54 -6.96
C VAL A 46 22.59 -5.06 -7.30
N GLU A 47 23.17 -4.77 -8.47
CA GLU A 47 23.18 -3.45 -9.07
C GLU A 47 21.98 -3.30 -10.00
N HIS A 48 21.24 -2.19 -9.87
CA HIS A 48 20.04 -1.98 -10.65
C HIS A 48 19.78 -0.51 -10.96
N GLY A 49 19.09 -0.23 -12.07
CA GLY A 49 18.76 1.13 -12.49
C GLY A 49 17.56 1.72 -11.79
N ILE A 50 16.57 0.88 -11.46
CA ILE A 50 15.30 1.28 -10.83
C ILE A 50 14.86 0.26 -9.78
N ALA A 51 13.92 0.63 -8.93
CA ALA A 51 13.22 -0.28 -8.03
C ALA A 51 11.69 -0.10 -8.15
N VAL A 52 10.94 -1.19 -7.99
CA VAL A 52 9.47 -1.16 -7.90
C VAL A 52 9.05 -1.77 -6.58
N LEU A 53 8.38 -0.99 -5.73
CA LEU A 53 7.86 -1.45 -4.44
C LEU A 53 6.43 -1.98 -4.64
N ALA A 54 6.24 -3.27 -4.45
CA ALA A 54 4.98 -3.98 -4.64
C ALA A 54 4.74 -5.01 -3.52
N THR A 55 5.05 -4.64 -2.28
CA THR A 55 5.05 -5.51 -1.10
C THR A 55 3.66 -5.99 -0.69
N GLY A 56 2.61 -5.34 -1.21
CA GLY A 56 1.23 -5.73 -0.94
C GLY A 56 0.73 -5.29 0.44
N CYS A 57 -0.11 -6.12 1.04
CA CYS A 57 -0.75 -5.88 2.33
C CYS A 57 -1.20 -7.21 2.96
N SER A 58 -1.72 -7.15 4.18
CA SER A 58 -2.26 -8.30 4.89
C SER A 58 -3.74 -8.11 5.24
N GLU A 59 -4.43 -9.22 5.48
CA GLU A 59 -5.74 -9.20 6.10
C GLU A 59 -5.62 -8.92 7.60
N TYR A 60 -6.45 -8.02 8.12
CA TYR A 60 -6.60 -7.81 9.55
C TYR A 60 -7.13 -9.08 10.23
N ARG A 61 -6.53 -9.45 11.35
CA ARG A 61 -7.03 -10.54 12.20
C ARG A 61 -7.96 -9.94 13.25
N PRO A 62 -9.28 -10.14 13.11
CA PRO A 62 -10.27 -9.58 14.04
C PRO A 62 -10.06 -10.06 15.48
N LYS A 63 -10.50 -9.23 16.43
CA LYS A 63 -10.63 -9.60 17.86
C LYS A 63 -12.09 -9.49 18.30
N GLU A 64 -12.96 -9.21 17.34
CA GLU A 64 -14.38 -8.97 17.51
C GLU A 64 -15.18 -10.20 17.05
N TYR A 65 -16.44 -10.27 17.47
CA TYR A 65 -17.44 -11.19 16.93
C TYR A 65 -17.10 -12.67 17.10
N LEU A 66 -16.42 -13.06 18.17
CA LEU A 66 -16.02 -14.45 18.46
C LEU A 66 -15.02 -15.06 17.46
N TYR A 67 -14.32 -14.22 16.67
CA TYR A 67 -13.29 -14.72 15.76
C TYR A 67 -12.14 -15.37 16.53
N GLY A 68 -11.78 -16.60 16.15
CA GLY A 68 -10.80 -17.43 16.84
C GLY A 68 -11.33 -18.17 18.06
N GLU A 69 -12.56 -17.88 18.51
CA GLU A 69 -13.24 -18.57 19.60
C GLU A 69 -14.25 -19.61 19.08
N ASP A 70 -14.91 -19.33 17.96
CA ASP A 70 -15.86 -20.23 17.32
C ASP A 70 -15.44 -20.56 15.87
N PRO A 71 -15.37 -21.84 15.45
CA PRO A 71 -14.92 -22.24 14.12
C PRO A 71 -15.89 -21.88 12.99
N ARG A 72 -17.09 -21.41 13.32
CA ARG A 72 -18.10 -20.92 12.35
C ARG A 72 -17.89 -19.45 11.98
N VAL A 73 -17.00 -18.75 12.69
CA VAL A 73 -16.66 -17.36 12.43
C VAL A 73 -15.37 -17.30 11.61
N LEU A 74 -15.47 -16.82 10.38
CA LEU A 74 -14.40 -16.82 9.38
C LEU A 74 -14.11 -15.42 8.88
N THR A 75 -12.91 -15.21 8.35
CA THR A 75 -12.64 -14.09 7.45
C THR A 75 -13.03 -14.46 6.01
N HIS A 76 -12.96 -13.49 5.07
CA HIS A 76 -13.16 -13.78 3.65
C HIS A 76 -12.16 -14.79 3.10
N LEU A 77 -10.87 -14.65 3.43
CA LEU A 77 -9.84 -15.56 2.92
C LEU A 77 -10.01 -16.99 3.46
N GLU A 78 -10.53 -17.14 4.69
CA GLU A 78 -10.84 -18.45 5.25
C GLU A 78 -12.08 -19.07 4.58
N LEU A 79 -13.08 -18.28 4.21
CA LEU A 79 -14.21 -18.75 3.39
C LEU A 79 -13.73 -19.16 1.99
N ASP A 80 -12.86 -18.39 1.35
CA ASP A 80 -12.26 -18.73 0.06
C ASP A 80 -11.54 -20.09 0.10
N GLN A 81 -10.82 -20.37 1.20
CA GLN A 81 -10.19 -21.69 1.39
C GLN A 81 -11.23 -22.82 1.44
N ARG A 82 -12.40 -22.58 2.07
CA ARG A 82 -13.50 -23.57 2.06
C ARG A 82 -14.09 -23.77 0.66
N PHE A 83 -14.20 -22.70 -0.13
CA PHE A 83 -14.62 -22.82 -1.54
C PHE A 83 -13.61 -23.62 -2.37
N ILE A 84 -12.31 -23.32 -2.26
CA ILE A 84 -11.25 -24.01 -2.99
C ILE A 84 -11.18 -25.49 -2.60
N SER A 85 -11.37 -25.83 -1.33
CA SER A 85 -11.37 -27.21 -0.84
C SER A 85 -12.67 -27.96 -1.10
N ASN A 86 -13.68 -27.32 -1.69
CA ASN A 86 -15.03 -27.86 -1.89
C ASN A 86 -15.64 -28.40 -0.58
N ASP A 87 -15.55 -27.62 0.50
CA ASP A 87 -16.05 -28.01 1.81
C ASP A 87 -17.54 -28.35 1.78
N SER A 88 -17.84 -29.64 2.04
CA SER A 88 -19.20 -30.17 1.99
C SER A 88 -20.13 -29.58 3.06
N THR A 89 -19.60 -28.97 4.13
CA THR A 89 -20.40 -28.36 5.19
C THR A 89 -21.19 -27.16 4.67
N LEU A 90 -20.67 -26.46 3.65
CA LEU A 90 -21.34 -25.32 3.03
C LEU A 90 -22.69 -25.69 2.41
N LYS A 91 -22.85 -26.94 1.91
CA LYS A 91 -24.11 -27.43 1.34
C LYS A 91 -25.22 -27.57 2.40
N ASN A 92 -24.83 -27.80 3.64
CA ASN A 92 -25.74 -27.99 4.75
C ASN A 92 -26.01 -26.70 5.56
N THR A 93 -25.27 -25.63 5.28
CA THR A 93 -25.45 -24.33 5.89
C THR A 93 -26.80 -23.74 5.47
N LYS A 94 -27.63 -23.37 6.43
CA LYS A 94 -28.96 -22.77 6.18
C LYS A 94 -28.91 -21.26 6.22
N THR A 95 -28.07 -20.70 7.09
CA THR A 95 -28.01 -19.25 7.28
C THR A 95 -26.54 -18.80 7.35
N ALA A 96 -26.14 -17.91 6.44
CA ALA A 96 -24.85 -17.26 6.44
C ALA A 96 -24.97 -15.75 6.61
N VAL A 97 -24.13 -15.15 7.44
CA VAL A 97 -24.14 -13.72 7.71
C VAL A 97 -22.78 -13.11 7.43
N PHE A 98 -22.74 -12.00 6.71
CA PHE A 98 -21.54 -11.20 6.50
C PHE A 98 -21.62 -9.91 7.31
N ILE A 99 -20.57 -9.58 8.08
CA ILE A 99 -20.45 -8.28 8.75
C ILE A 99 -19.39 -7.46 8.03
N GLN A 100 -19.80 -6.32 7.48
CA GLN A 100 -18.93 -5.43 6.71
C GLN A 100 -18.08 -4.52 7.59
N CYS A 101 -16.91 -4.10 7.06
CA CYS A 101 -16.03 -3.09 7.65
C CYS A 101 -15.44 -3.49 9.02
N VAL A 102 -15.22 -4.78 9.27
CA VAL A 102 -14.58 -5.25 10.52
C VAL A 102 -13.14 -4.76 10.58
N GLY A 103 -12.86 -3.88 11.54
CA GLY A 103 -11.56 -3.24 11.73
C GLY A 103 -11.18 -2.18 10.69
N SER A 104 -12.12 -1.71 9.82
CA SER A 104 -11.90 -0.59 8.90
C SER A 104 -12.98 0.48 9.01
N ARG A 105 -12.68 1.72 8.58
CA ARG A 105 -13.56 2.89 8.74
C ARG A 105 -13.92 3.13 10.21
N GLU A 106 -12.94 2.97 11.07
CA GLU A 106 -12.98 3.17 12.52
C GLU A 106 -11.87 4.13 12.94
N PRO A 107 -11.91 4.71 14.15
CA PRO A 107 -10.90 5.69 14.56
C PRO A 107 -9.45 5.23 14.40
N GLN A 108 -9.16 3.95 14.64
CA GLN A 108 -7.83 3.37 14.52
C GLN A 108 -7.39 3.11 13.07
N ARG A 109 -8.35 2.92 12.17
CA ARG A 109 -8.17 2.68 10.73
C ARG A 109 -9.27 3.37 9.96
N PRO A 110 -9.15 4.71 9.73
CA PRO A 110 -10.23 5.51 9.17
C PRO A 110 -10.51 5.22 7.68
N TYR A 111 -9.58 4.60 7.00
CA TYR A 111 -9.69 4.27 5.58
C TYR A 111 -10.64 3.09 5.30
N CYS A 112 -11.11 3.02 4.07
CA CYS A 112 -11.89 1.91 3.52
C CYS A 112 -10.97 0.88 2.86
N SER A 113 -11.19 -0.40 3.11
CA SER A 113 -10.45 -1.50 2.45
C SER A 113 -10.85 -1.71 0.97
N ARG A 114 -11.91 -1.04 0.49
CA ARG A 114 -12.36 -0.94 -0.92
C ARG A 114 -12.80 -2.25 -1.59
N VAL A 115 -12.22 -3.39 -1.24
CA VAL A 115 -12.48 -4.68 -1.87
C VAL A 115 -13.57 -5.49 -1.20
N CYS A 116 -13.80 -5.30 0.11
CA CYS A 116 -14.63 -6.18 0.92
C CYS A 116 -16.12 -6.20 0.51
N CYS A 117 -16.71 -5.10 0.07
CA CYS A 117 -18.10 -5.11 -0.38
C CYS A 117 -18.31 -5.99 -1.60
N THR A 118 -17.44 -5.89 -2.60
CA THR A 118 -17.47 -6.75 -3.79
C THR A 118 -17.22 -8.21 -3.42
N HIS A 119 -16.20 -8.48 -2.60
CA HIS A 119 -15.85 -9.83 -2.16
C HIS A 119 -17.01 -10.50 -1.40
N SER A 120 -17.65 -9.78 -0.44
CA SER A 120 -18.83 -10.32 0.26
C SER A 120 -19.98 -10.65 -0.68
N ILE A 121 -20.23 -9.80 -1.68
CA ILE A 121 -21.31 -10.02 -2.64
C ILE A 121 -21.02 -11.22 -3.55
N GLU A 122 -19.81 -11.35 -4.05
CA GLU A 122 -19.38 -12.50 -4.85
C GLU A 122 -19.46 -13.79 -4.04
N SER A 123 -18.94 -13.80 -2.81
CA SER A 123 -19.02 -14.96 -1.91
C SER A 123 -20.45 -15.31 -1.56
N ALA A 124 -21.32 -14.32 -1.31
CA ALA A 124 -22.74 -14.54 -1.04
C ALA A 124 -23.48 -15.15 -2.23
N LEU A 125 -23.20 -14.69 -3.44
CA LEU A 125 -23.73 -15.28 -4.68
C LEU A 125 -23.25 -16.72 -4.86
N HIS A 126 -21.97 -16.98 -4.59
CA HIS A 126 -21.41 -18.33 -4.67
C HIS A 126 -22.03 -19.28 -3.63
N LEU A 127 -22.28 -18.81 -2.40
CA LEU A 127 -23.02 -19.59 -1.40
C LEU A 127 -24.44 -19.95 -1.89
N LYS A 128 -25.15 -19.02 -2.54
CA LYS A 128 -26.46 -19.25 -3.15
C LYS A 128 -26.40 -20.24 -4.33
N GLU A 129 -25.28 -20.30 -5.05
CA GLU A 129 -25.05 -21.31 -6.10
C GLU A 129 -24.83 -22.72 -5.50
N ILE A 130 -24.12 -22.80 -4.34
CA ILE A 130 -23.89 -24.07 -3.61
C ILE A 130 -25.17 -24.59 -2.96
N ASN A 131 -25.96 -23.69 -2.33
CA ASN A 131 -27.22 -23.99 -1.70
C ASN A 131 -28.23 -22.86 -1.97
N PRO A 132 -29.12 -23.03 -2.97
CA PRO A 132 -30.13 -22.01 -3.32
C PRO A 132 -31.10 -21.67 -2.20
N ASP A 133 -31.34 -22.57 -1.26
CA ASP A 133 -32.26 -22.40 -0.12
C ASP A 133 -31.58 -21.70 1.08
N MET A 134 -30.27 -21.42 1.02
CA MET A 134 -29.55 -20.73 2.07
C MET A 134 -30.01 -19.28 2.21
N ASP A 135 -30.37 -18.86 3.42
CA ASP A 135 -30.55 -17.45 3.73
C ASP A 135 -29.21 -16.75 3.93
N VAL A 136 -28.95 -15.73 3.12
CA VAL A 136 -27.68 -14.97 3.18
C VAL A 136 -27.95 -13.53 3.52
N TYR A 137 -27.32 -13.04 4.58
CA TYR A 137 -27.44 -11.67 5.07
C TYR A 137 -26.10 -10.94 4.92
N ILE A 138 -26.16 -9.70 4.45
CA ILE A 138 -25.01 -8.77 4.44
C ILE A 138 -25.34 -7.58 5.34
N LEU A 139 -24.69 -7.52 6.51
CA LEU A 139 -24.82 -6.41 7.45
C LEU A 139 -23.78 -5.35 7.07
N TYR A 140 -24.23 -4.13 6.75
CA TYR A 140 -23.38 -3.12 6.14
C TYR A 140 -23.64 -1.71 6.67
N ARG A 141 -22.63 -0.83 6.56
CA ARG A 141 -22.79 0.62 6.79
C ARG A 141 -23.07 1.37 5.50
N ASP A 142 -22.28 1.09 4.45
CA ASP A 142 -22.49 1.52 3.06
C ASP A 142 -22.01 0.40 2.14
N ILE A 143 -22.70 0.13 1.05
CA ILE A 143 -22.24 -0.73 -0.04
C ILE A 143 -21.42 0.14 -1.02
N ARG A 144 -20.20 -0.27 -1.27
CA ARG A 144 -19.24 0.45 -2.15
C ARG A 144 -18.80 -0.43 -3.31
N THR A 145 -19.76 -0.90 -4.07
CA THR A 145 -19.56 -1.57 -5.35
C THR A 145 -19.64 -0.53 -6.46
N TYR A 146 -18.52 0.07 -6.80
CA TYR A 146 -18.47 1.11 -7.83
C TYR A 146 -18.14 0.54 -9.22
N GLY A 147 -18.49 1.30 -10.27
CA GLY A 147 -18.31 0.90 -11.66
C GLY A 147 -19.18 -0.32 -12.02
N GLU A 148 -18.65 -1.22 -12.79
CA GLU A 148 -19.36 -2.44 -13.24
C GLU A 148 -19.73 -3.38 -12.10
N ARG A 149 -19.08 -3.26 -10.93
CA ARG A 149 -19.38 -4.08 -9.74
C ARG A 149 -20.76 -3.79 -9.15
N GLU A 150 -21.39 -2.68 -9.51
CA GLU A 150 -22.78 -2.39 -9.13
C GLU A 150 -23.76 -3.41 -9.72
N LEU A 151 -23.41 -4.02 -10.85
CA LEU A 151 -24.20 -5.12 -11.43
C LEU A 151 -24.22 -6.36 -10.53
N LEU A 152 -23.12 -6.64 -9.80
CA LEU A 152 -23.08 -7.74 -8.83
C LEU A 152 -24.02 -7.46 -7.64
N TYR A 153 -24.05 -6.22 -7.14
CA TYR A 153 -24.97 -5.84 -6.08
C TYR A 153 -26.44 -6.02 -6.50
N ARG A 154 -26.79 -5.61 -7.72
CA ARG A 154 -28.12 -5.83 -8.27
C ARG A 154 -28.43 -7.34 -8.38
N LYS A 155 -27.53 -8.14 -8.96
CA LYS A 155 -27.67 -9.59 -9.05
C LYS A 155 -27.88 -10.24 -7.67
N ALA A 156 -27.15 -9.80 -6.66
CA ALA A 156 -27.28 -10.31 -5.31
C ALA A 156 -28.69 -10.04 -4.71
N ARG A 157 -29.23 -8.86 -4.93
CA ARG A 157 -30.60 -8.52 -4.49
C ARG A 157 -31.65 -9.35 -5.23
N GLU A 158 -31.48 -9.55 -6.53
CA GLU A 158 -32.36 -10.40 -7.36
C GLU A 158 -32.28 -11.87 -6.92
N ALA A 159 -31.13 -12.34 -6.44
CA ALA A 159 -30.92 -13.67 -5.87
C ALA A 159 -31.48 -13.83 -4.44
N GLY A 160 -32.12 -12.81 -3.88
CA GLY A 160 -32.74 -12.87 -2.55
C GLY A 160 -31.76 -12.74 -1.40
N ILE A 161 -30.56 -12.18 -1.60
CA ILE A 161 -29.63 -11.85 -0.52
C ILE A 161 -30.15 -10.65 0.23
N PHE A 162 -30.20 -10.74 1.58
CA PHE A 162 -30.71 -9.70 2.46
C PHE A 162 -29.62 -8.70 2.82
N PHE A 163 -29.93 -7.41 2.65
CA PHE A 163 -29.01 -6.32 2.98
C PHE A 163 -29.58 -5.54 4.18
N VAL A 164 -28.93 -5.60 5.34
CA VAL A 164 -29.35 -4.95 6.58
C VAL A 164 -28.36 -3.86 6.93
N ARG A 165 -28.82 -2.61 6.99
CA ARG A 165 -27.97 -1.46 7.25
C ARG A 165 -27.87 -1.17 8.75
N PHE A 166 -26.64 -1.00 9.26
CA PHE A 166 -26.36 -0.61 10.64
C PHE A 166 -25.50 0.66 10.72
N SER A 167 -25.43 1.29 11.89
CA SER A 167 -24.56 2.44 12.13
C SER A 167 -23.28 2.04 12.88
N LEU A 168 -22.26 2.92 12.87
CA LEU A 168 -21.01 2.67 13.60
C LEU A 168 -21.24 2.66 15.12
N GLU A 169 -22.19 3.45 15.60
CA GLU A 169 -22.55 3.60 17.01
C GLU A 169 -23.33 2.39 17.54
N GLN A 170 -24.00 1.67 16.62
CA GLN A 170 -24.83 0.49 16.94
C GLN A 170 -24.39 -0.68 16.08
N LYS A 171 -23.15 -1.16 16.33
CA LYS A 171 -22.61 -2.34 15.64
C LYS A 171 -23.42 -3.59 15.96
N PRO A 172 -23.46 -4.59 15.06
CA PRO A 172 -24.00 -5.89 15.38
C PRO A 172 -23.38 -6.48 16.64
N ASN A 173 -24.18 -7.18 17.44
CA ASN A 173 -23.70 -7.98 18.55
C ASN A 173 -23.78 -9.46 18.17
N VAL A 174 -22.76 -10.24 18.51
CA VAL A 174 -22.68 -11.67 18.23
C VAL A 174 -22.53 -12.41 19.53
N ALA A 175 -23.43 -13.34 19.79
CA ALA A 175 -23.41 -14.19 20.97
C ALA A 175 -23.43 -15.67 20.56
N LEU A 176 -22.83 -16.50 21.42
CA LEU A 176 -22.88 -17.95 21.28
C LEU A 176 -24.09 -18.47 22.09
N GLU A 177 -25.03 -19.08 21.39
CA GLU A 177 -26.18 -19.76 21.98
C GLU A 177 -26.06 -21.28 21.82
N LYS A 178 -26.90 -22.03 22.56
CA LYS A 178 -26.87 -23.49 22.55
C LYS A 178 -27.01 -24.10 21.15
N ASP A 179 -27.76 -23.43 20.27
CA ASP A 179 -28.13 -23.95 18.95
C ASP A 179 -27.45 -23.21 17.78
N GLY A 180 -26.49 -22.30 18.04
CA GLY A 180 -25.84 -21.58 16.96
C GLY A 180 -25.28 -20.21 17.35
N LEU A 181 -24.90 -19.43 16.36
CA LEU A 181 -24.51 -18.03 16.54
C LEU A 181 -25.78 -17.18 16.49
N GLU A 182 -25.97 -16.33 17.49
CA GLU A 182 -27.04 -15.34 17.51
C GLU A 182 -26.48 -13.96 17.19
N ILE A 183 -26.97 -13.34 16.14
CA ILE A 183 -26.52 -12.03 15.67
C ILE A 183 -27.67 -11.04 15.80
N GLN A 184 -27.49 -10.06 16.68
CA GLN A 184 -28.43 -8.98 16.87
C GLN A 184 -27.93 -7.71 16.16
N VAL A 185 -28.74 -7.15 15.28
CA VAL A 185 -28.43 -5.90 14.56
C VAL A 185 -29.61 -4.95 14.64
N GLN A 186 -29.33 -3.67 14.93
CA GLN A 186 -30.32 -2.61 14.85
C GLN A 186 -30.45 -2.16 13.39
N ASP A 187 -31.57 -2.48 12.75
CA ASP A 187 -31.87 -1.97 11.40
C ASP A 187 -32.29 -0.51 11.48
N ILE A 188 -31.56 0.36 10.81
CA ILE A 188 -31.78 1.82 10.85
C ILE A 188 -32.98 2.25 9.99
N ILE A 189 -33.46 1.41 9.08
CA ILE A 189 -34.63 1.68 8.23
C ILE A 189 -35.88 1.25 8.97
N LEU A 190 -35.89 0.03 9.51
CA LEU A 190 -37.03 -0.52 10.26
C LEU A 190 -37.15 0.05 11.68
N GLN A 191 -36.09 0.72 12.18
CA GLN A 191 -36.00 1.27 13.54
C GLN A 191 -36.26 0.24 14.66
N ARG A 192 -35.87 -1.03 14.40
CA ARG A 192 -36.02 -2.13 15.36
C ARG A 192 -34.88 -3.13 15.26
N PRO A 193 -34.58 -3.88 16.32
CA PRO A 193 -33.60 -4.94 16.28
C PRO A 193 -34.09 -6.12 15.43
N ILE A 194 -33.15 -6.69 14.66
CA ILE A 194 -33.32 -7.95 13.94
C ILE A 194 -32.42 -8.96 14.61
N LEU A 195 -32.95 -10.14 14.91
CA LEU A 195 -32.24 -11.26 15.47
C LEU A 195 -32.08 -12.33 14.40
N ILE A 196 -30.83 -12.72 14.12
CA ILE A 196 -30.50 -13.72 13.08
C ILE A 196 -29.77 -14.87 13.76
N LYS A 197 -30.29 -16.09 13.62
CA LYS A 197 -29.58 -17.31 14.01
C LYS A 197 -28.77 -17.79 12.81
N ALA A 198 -27.44 -17.83 12.94
CA ALA A 198 -26.54 -18.13 11.86
C ALA A 198 -25.76 -19.45 12.09
N ASP A 199 -25.61 -20.21 11.02
CA ASP A 199 -24.73 -21.37 10.98
C ASP A 199 -23.30 -20.97 10.62
N LEU A 200 -23.16 -19.83 9.93
CA LEU A 200 -21.87 -19.31 9.43
C LEU A 200 -21.82 -17.80 9.52
N LEU A 201 -20.75 -17.24 10.06
CA LEU A 201 -20.50 -15.82 10.14
C LEU A 201 -19.19 -15.47 9.42
N ILE A 202 -19.25 -14.55 8.48
CA ILE A 202 -18.11 -14.08 7.69
C ILE A 202 -17.82 -12.62 8.04
N LEU A 203 -16.59 -12.37 8.47
CA LEU A 203 -16.11 -11.04 8.80
C LEU A 203 -15.37 -10.45 7.61
N ALA A 204 -15.92 -9.36 7.07
CA ALA A 204 -15.27 -8.57 6.03
C ALA A 204 -14.13 -7.75 6.66
N ALA A 205 -13.05 -8.44 6.97
CA ALA A 205 -11.91 -7.91 7.68
C ALA A 205 -11.18 -6.82 6.88
N ALA A 206 -10.60 -5.88 7.60
CA ALA A 206 -9.83 -4.79 7.01
C ALA A 206 -8.58 -5.30 6.28
N ILE A 207 -8.15 -4.56 5.28
CA ILE A 207 -6.81 -4.69 4.69
C ILE A 207 -5.88 -3.76 5.47
N VAL A 208 -4.76 -4.31 5.92
CA VAL A 208 -3.75 -3.57 6.69
C VAL A 208 -2.39 -3.59 5.97
N PRO A 209 -1.65 -2.48 6.00
CA PRO A 209 -0.33 -2.43 5.39
C PRO A 209 0.64 -3.37 6.10
N HIS A 210 1.69 -3.77 5.40
CA HIS A 210 2.85 -4.38 6.03
C HIS A 210 3.65 -3.33 6.83
N LYS A 211 4.51 -3.79 7.77
CA LYS A 211 5.44 -2.93 8.50
C LYS A 211 6.68 -2.68 7.64
N ASP A 212 6.53 -1.81 6.65
CA ASP A 212 7.54 -1.55 5.62
C ASP A 212 8.40 -0.30 5.93
N GLU A 213 8.44 0.16 7.20
CA GLU A 213 9.21 1.35 7.62
C GLU A 213 10.70 1.23 7.28
N LYS A 214 11.27 0.02 7.46
CA LYS A 214 12.67 -0.25 7.08
C LYS A 214 12.87 -0.09 5.58
N LEU A 215 11.96 -0.62 4.76
CA LEU A 215 12.01 -0.52 3.31
C LEU A 215 11.83 0.95 2.86
N ALA A 216 10.94 1.68 3.51
CA ALA A 216 10.74 3.11 3.28
C ALA A 216 12.02 3.92 3.55
N GLN A 217 12.73 3.61 4.63
CA GLN A 217 14.01 4.24 4.98
C GLN A 217 15.11 3.90 3.97
N LEU A 218 15.21 2.64 3.56
CA LEU A 218 16.22 2.18 2.60
C LEU A 218 16.10 2.90 1.25
N PHE A 219 14.89 3.03 0.72
CA PHE A 219 14.62 3.73 -0.54
C PHE A 219 14.33 5.23 -0.37
N LYS A 220 14.28 5.73 0.87
CA LYS A 220 13.99 7.15 1.19
C LYS A 220 12.67 7.61 0.60
N VAL A 221 11.63 6.80 0.78
CA VAL A 221 10.27 7.03 0.26
C VAL A 221 9.28 7.27 1.39
N PRO A 222 8.27 8.13 1.20
CA PRO A 222 7.31 8.47 2.24
C PRO A 222 6.26 7.38 2.46
N MET A 223 5.74 7.34 3.69
CA MET A 223 4.56 6.60 4.07
C MET A 223 3.53 7.55 4.71
N ASN A 224 2.24 7.23 4.58
CA ASN A 224 1.18 7.99 5.25
C ASN A 224 1.01 7.52 6.71
N SER A 225 0.14 8.22 7.45
CA SER A 225 -0.18 7.88 8.84
C SER A 225 -0.82 6.51 9.02
N ASP A 226 -1.40 5.94 7.97
CA ASP A 226 -2.02 4.62 7.99
C ASP A 226 -1.01 3.49 7.72
N GLY A 227 0.23 3.83 7.31
CA GLY A 227 1.32 2.88 7.04
C GLY A 227 1.40 2.40 5.59
N PHE A 228 0.71 3.05 4.65
CA PHE A 228 0.86 2.79 3.21
C PHE A 228 1.88 3.74 2.59
N PHE A 229 2.55 3.29 1.54
CA PHE A 229 3.42 4.14 0.74
C PHE A 229 2.63 5.24 0.03
N VAL A 230 3.28 6.40 -0.16
CA VAL A 230 2.65 7.57 -0.80
C VAL A 230 3.37 7.91 -2.09
N GLU A 231 2.60 8.10 -3.14
CA GLU A 231 3.07 8.54 -4.45
C GLU A 231 3.59 9.98 -4.44
N ALA A 232 4.41 10.32 -5.42
CA ALA A 232 4.93 11.68 -5.58
C ALA A 232 3.82 12.71 -5.85
N HIS A 233 2.80 12.33 -6.64
CA HIS A 233 1.66 13.19 -6.93
C HIS A 233 0.49 12.37 -7.50
N PRO A 234 -0.73 12.46 -6.94
CA PRO A 234 -1.85 11.59 -7.30
C PRO A 234 -2.31 11.70 -8.77
N LYS A 235 -2.07 12.82 -9.43
CA LYS A 235 -2.44 13.01 -10.86
C LYS A 235 -1.26 12.91 -11.82
N LEU A 236 -0.09 13.44 -11.43
CA LEU A 236 1.04 13.60 -12.35
C LEU A 236 2.05 12.47 -12.26
N ALA A 237 2.15 11.82 -11.10
CA ALA A 237 3.10 10.74 -10.83
C ALA A 237 2.48 9.69 -9.88
N PRO A 238 1.36 9.02 -10.27
CA PRO A 238 0.57 8.16 -9.39
C PRO A 238 1.22 6.79 -9.11
N SER A 239 2.27 6.44 -9.85
CA SER A 239 3.02 5.18 -9.69
C SER A 239 4.50 5.40 -9.41
N GLU A 240 4.89 6.62 -9.05
CA GLU A 240 6.26 7.03 -8.80
C GLU A 240 6.39 7.64 -7.40
N PHE A 241 7.53 7.46 -6.79
CA PHE A 241 7.91 8.22 -5.62
C PHE A 241 8.62 9.53 -6.01
N ALA A 242 8.72 10.45 -5.04
CA ALA A 242 9.55 11.64 -5.20
C ALA A 242 11.05 11.30 -5.33
N THR A 243 11.47 10.13 -4.87
CA THR A 243 12.80 9.57 -5.11
C THR A 243 12.86 9.00 -6.52
N ASP A 244 13.70 9.59 -7.38
CA ASP A 244 13.82 9.17 -8.78
C ASP A 244 14.24 7.71 -8.90
N GLY A 245 13.62 6.99 -9.85
CA GLY A 245 13.91 5.60 -10.13
C GLY A 245 13.26 4.61 -9.17
N VAL A 246 12.45 5.08 -8.21
CA VAL A 246 11.66 4.22 -7.34
C VAL A 246 10.18 4.36 -7.69
N PHE A 247 9.55 3.23 -7.94
CA PHE A 247 8.15 3.12 -8.39
C PHE A 247 7.30 2.35 -7.38
N LEU A 248 5.99 2.51 -7.49
CA LEU A 248 5.01 1.99 -6.56
C LEU A 248 3.82 1.38 -7.30
N CYS A 249 3.37 0.20 -6.87
CA CYS A 249 2.13 -0.38 -7.40
C CYS A 249 1.45 -1.33 -6.41
N GLY A 250 0.19 -1.63 -6.72
CA GLY A 250 -0.62 -2.57 -5.95
C GLY A 250 -1.03 -2.06 -4.57
N MET A 251 -1.33 -2.99 -3.68
CA MET A 251 -1.86 -2.67 -2.35
C MET A 251 -0.82 -2.13 -1.36
N ALA A 252 0.46 -2.13 -1.70
CA ALA A 252 1.49 -1.39 -0.95
C ALA A 252 1.20 0.12 -0.91
N HIS A 253 0.53 0.64 -1.96
CA HIS A 253 0.11 2.03 -2.07
C HIS A 253 -1.13 2.33 -1.20
N TYR A 254 -2.20 1.59 -1.38
CA TYR A 254 -3.42 1.54 -0.56
C TYR A 254 -4.31 0.38 -1.02
N PRO A 255 -5.34 0.01 -0.24
CA PRO A 255 -6.27 -1.05 -0.63
C PRO A 255 -6.95 -0.74 -1.97
N LYS A 256 -6.92 -1.69 -2.90
CA LYS A 256 -7.53 -1.58 -4.23
C LYS A 256 -7.85 -2.93 -4.83
N PRO A 257 -8.83 -3.02 -5.74
CA PRO A 257 -9.13 -4.24 -6.48
C PRO A 257 -7.97 -4.69 -7.39
N ILE A 258 -8.04 -5.95 -7.83
CA ILE A 258 -6.97 -6.57 -8.63
C ILE A 258 -6.78 -5.91 -9.99
N ASP A 259 -7.83 -5.48 -10.65
CA ASP A 259 -7.80 -4.75 -11.92
C ASP A 259 -7.10 -3.39 -11.80
N GLU A 260 -7.37 -2.63 -10.71
CA GLU A 260 -6.65 -1.41 -10.40
C GLU A 260 -5.17 -1.68 -10.06
N SER A 261 -4.89 -2.78 -9.34
CA SER A 261 -3.52 -3.20 -9.03
C SER A 261 -2.73 -3.55 -10.30
N ILE A 262 -3.35 -4.26 -11.23
CA ILE A 262 -2.75 -4.61 -12.54
C ILE A 262 -2.49 -3.35 -13.36
N SER A 263 -3.48 -2.46 -13.46
CA SER A 263 -3.35 -1.21 -14.21
C SER A 263 -2.22 -0.33 -13.65
N GLN A 264 -2.10 -0.25 -12.32
CA GLN A 264 -1.02 0.49 -11.67
C GLN A 264 0.34 -0.19 -11.88
N ALA A 265 0.42 -1.52 -11.85
CA ALA A 265 1.65 -2.24 -12.14
C ALA A 265 2.13 -2.02 -13.58
N GLN A 266 1.22 -2.02 -14.56
CA GLN A 266 1.51 -1.70 -15.95
C GLN A 266 1.99 -0.24 -16.10
N ALA A 267 1.36 0.70 -15.40
CA ALA A 267 1.79 2.10 -15.37
C ALA A 267 3.20 2.24 -14.78
N ALA A 268 3.47 1.61 -13.63
CA ALA A 268 4.80 1.61 -13.01
C ALA A 268 5.87 1.01 -13.94
N ALA A 269 5.57 -0.12 -14.58
CA ALA A 269 6.48 -0.74 -15.55
C ALA A 269 6.75 0.15 -16.76
N SER A 270 5.71 0.77 -17.33
CA SER A 270 5.87 1.69 -18.46
C SER A 270 6.73 2.90 -18.09
N ARG A 271 6.54 3.46 -16.92
CA ARG A 271 7.37 4.58 -16.42
C ARG A 271 8.80 4.15 -16.15
N ALA A 272 9.01 2.97 -15.58
CA ALA A 272 10.32 2.38 -15.35
C ALA A 272 11.11 2.21 -16.66
N VAL A 273 10.45 1.67 -17.71
CA VAL A 273 11.05 1.50 -19.04
C VAL A 273 11.48 2.84 -19.64
N THR A 274 10.72 3.92 -19.37
CA THR A 274 11.08 5.28 -19.86
C THR A 274 12.46 5.72 -19.33
N LEU A 275 12.82 5.33 -18.10
CA LEU A 275 14.15 5.60 -17.54
C LEU A 275 15.21 4.60 -18.06
N LEU A 276 14.88 3.31 -18.05
CA LEU A 276 15.81 2.24 -18.41
C LEU A 276 16.23 2.27 -19.90
N ALA A 277 15.36 2.81 -20.78
CA ALA A 277 15.66 2.95 -22.20
C ALA A 277 16.66 4.08 -22.52
N GLN A 278 16.96 4.93 -21.55
CA GLN A 278 17.88 6.06 -21.73
C GLN A 278 19.32 5.68 -21.43
N GLN A 279 20.25 6.09 -22.28
CA GLN A 279 21.69 5.94 -22.00
C GLN A 279 22.20 6.95 -20.95
N LYS A 280 21.50 8.08 -20.80
CA LYS A 280 21.84 9.15 -19.86
C LYS A 280 20.55 9.74 -19.29
N ILE A 281 20.55 10.00 -17.98
CA ILE A 281 19.46 10.68 -17.29
C ILE A 281 19.82 12.15 -17.12
N THR A 282 18.95 13.05 -17.56
CA THR A 282 19.10 14.49 -17.33
C THR A 282 18.47 14.83 -16.00
N VAL A 283 19.26 15.38 -15.08
CA VAL A 283 18.77 15.90 -13.80
C VAL A 283 18.53 17.40 -13.87
N SER A 284 17.69 17.94 -12.97
CA SER A 284 17.45 19.39 -12.88
C SER A 284 18.74 20.14 -12.65
N GLY A 285 18.92 21.25 -13.34
CA GLY A 285 20.03 22.17 -13.13
C GLY A 285 19.92 22.99 -11.83
N MET A 286 18.71 23.08 -11.26
CA MET A 286 18.44 23.78 -9.98
C MET A 286 18.81 22.87 -8.80
N VAL A 287 20.09 22.74 -8.54
CA VAL A 287 20.61 21.92 -7.43
C VAL A 287 21.42 22.78 -6.46
N ALA A 288 21.42 22.38 -5.21
CA ALA A 288 22.33 22.97 -4.23
C ALA A 288 23.78 22.64 -4.57
N TYR A 289 24.67 23.53 -4.22
CA TYR A 289 26.12 23.27 -4.28
C TYR A 289 26.80 23.82 -3.03
N SER A 290 27.97 23.26 -2.70
CA SER A 290 28.73 23.64 -1.53
C SER A 290 30.01 24.39 -1.92
N ASN A 291 30.33 25.45 -1.16
CA ASN A 291 31.66 26.04 -1.14
C ASN A 291 32.43 25.44 0.05
N PRO A 292 33.37 24.51 -0.18
CA PRO A 292 34.06 23.82 0.91
C PRO A 292 35.00 24.73 1.69
N MET A 293 35.42 25.89 1.13
CA MET A 293 36.31 26.86 1.80
C MET A 293 35.66 27.47 3.05
N ILE A 294 34.35 27.73 2.99
CA ILE A 294 33.61 28.36 4.11
C ILE A 294 32.71 27.39 4.86
N CYS A 295 32.71 26.11 4.46
CA CYS A 295 31.95 25.08 5.13
C CYS A 295 32.49 24.84 6.55
N SER A 296 31.64 24.96 7.57
CA SER A 296 31.98 24.71 8.99
C SER A 296 31.99 23.23 9.38
N ALA A 297 31.65 22.32 8.48
CA ALA A 297 31.56 20.88 8.75
C ALA A 297 30.59 20.48 9.88
N CYS A 298 29.52 21.26 10.07
CA CYS A 298 28.57 21.05 11.18
C CYS A 298 27.57 19.92 10.98
N GLY A 299 27.42 19.38 9.76
CA GLY A 299 26.53 18.25 9.46
C GLY A 299 25.04 18.57 9.28
N VAL A 300 24.55 19.75 9.69
CA VAL A 300 23.12 20.10 9.67
C VAL A 300 22.45 19.85 8.32
N CYS A 301 23.15 20.12 7.22
CA CYS A 301 22.62 19.89 5.86
C CYS A 301 22.40 18.39 5.54
N MET A 302 23.13 17.51 6.20
CA MET A 302 22.95 16.05 6.04
C MET A 302 21.71 15.58 6.81
N ASP A 303 21.53 16.08 8.03
CA ASP A 303 20.41 15.67 8.88
C ASP A 303 19.06 16.17 8.34
N ILE A 304 19.04 17.39 7.76
CA ILE A 304 17.81 17.99 7.27
C ILE A 304 17.40 17.54 5.85
N CYS A 305 18.32 16.93 5.09
CA CYS A 305 18.05 16.58 3.70
C CYS A 305 17.23 15.28 3.58
N PRO A 306 15.96 15.35 3.13
CA PRO A 306 15.14 14.15 2.99
C PRO A 306 15.61 13.21 1.87
N TYR A 307 16.47 13.72 0.96
CA TYR A 307 17.00 12.97 -0.19
C TYR A 307 18.44 12.49 0.01
N SER A 308 19.06 12.78 1.14
CA SER A 308 20.46 12.45 1.44
C SER A 308 21.45 12.88 0.33
N ALA A 309 21.17 14.03 -0.29
CA ALA A 309 22.04 14.60 -1.33
C ALA A 309 23.37 15.14 -0.81
N PRO A 310 23.49 15.72 0.41
CA PRO A 310 24.78 16.07 1.00
C PRO A 310 25.56 14.86 1.47
N SER A 311 26.87 14.84 1.24
CA SER A 311 27.81 13.82 1.72
C SER A 311 29.12 14.46 2.17
N TRP A 312 29.90 13.72 2.97
CA TRP A 312 31.25 14.15 3.34
C TRP A 312 32.24 13.90 2.21
N ILE A 313 33.05 14.90 1.88
CA ILE A 313 34.23 14.70 1.02
C ILE A 313 35.19 13.80 1.78
N LYS A 314 35.51 12.63 1.20
CA LYS A 314 36.29 11.58 1.88
C LYS A 314 37.78 11.85 1.82
N GLU A 315 38.27 12.46 0.73
CA GLU A 315 39.70 12.60 0.42
C GLU A 315 40.01 14.00 -0.14
N GLY A 316 41.29 14.35 -0.14
CA GLY A 316 41.77 15.61 -0.69
C GLY A 316 41.77 16.79 0.30
N PRO A 317 42.06 18.01 -0.18
CA PRO A 317 42.25 19.20 0.69
C PRO A 317 41.01 19.65 1.43
N PHE A 318 39.83 19.18 1.04
CA PHE A 318 38.56 19.48 1.65
C PHE A 318 37.92 18.30 2.36
N ALA A 319 38.70 17.25 2.68
CA ALA A 319 38.18 16.10 3.43
C ALA A 319 37.50 16.56 4.73
N GLY A 320 36.33 15.97 5.03
CA GLY A 320 35.49 16.38 6.16
C GLY A 320 34.61 17.61 5.91
N LYS A 321 34.64 18.20 4.72
CA LYS A 321 33.65 19.20 4.27
C LYS A 321 32.52 18.53 3.50
N VAL A 322 31.44 19.26 3.25
CA VAL A 322 30.25 18.73 2.58
C VAL A 322 30.30 19.00 1.07
N GLU A 323 29.96 17.99 0.31
CA GLU A 323 29.60 18.09 -1.10
C GLU A 323 28.14 17.71 -1.32
N ILE A 324 27.55 18.16 -2.42
CA ILE A 324 26.18 17.82 -2.81
C ILE A 324 26.19 16.91 -4.02
N ASN A 325 25.55 15.75 -3.92
CA ASN A 325 25.32 14.90 -5.08
C ASN A 325 24.15 15.50 -5.91
N PRO A 326 24.42 16.01 -7.13
CA PRO A 326 23.38 16.65 -7.95
C PRO A 326 22.30 15.68 -8.43
N ALA A 327 22.60 14.38 -8.54
CA ALA A 327 21.62 13.37 -8.95
C ALA A 327 20.56 13.09 -7.87
N LEU A 328 20.91 13.30 -6.60
CA LEU A 328 19.98 13.16 -5.47
C LEU A 328 19.28 14.49 -5.10
N CYS A 329 19.86 15.60 -5.46
CA CYS A 329 19.37 16.92 -5.06
C CYS A 329 18.09 17.28 -5.84
N LYS A 330 17.01 17.61 -5.12
CA LYS A 330 15.73 18.07 -5.68
C LYS A 330 15.58 19.60 -5.70
N GLY A 331 16.60 20.34 -5.36
CA GLY A 331 16.56 21.81 -5.38
C GLY A 331 15.61 22.45 -4.37
N CYS A 332 15.21 21.72 -3.31
CA CYS A 332 14.24 22.22 -2.34
C CYS A 332 14.73 23.37 -1.43
N GLY A 333 16.03 23.63 -1.39
CA GLY A 333 16.63 24.74 -0.64
C GLY A 333 16.75 24.57 0.88
N LEU A 334 16.23 23.50 1.49
CA LEU A 334 16.25 23.29 2.95
C LEU A 334 17.66 23.37 3.53
N CYS A 335 18.64 22.71 2.91
CA CYS A 335 20.04 22.74 3.36
C CYS A 335 20.67 24.12 3.19
N VAL A 336 20.27 24.89 2.17
CA VAL A 336 20.74 26.27 1.93
C VAL A 336 20.23 27.18 3.05
N ALA A 337 18.91 27.15 3.31
CA ALA A 337 18.28 27.95 4.35
C ALA A 337 18.83 27.66 5.76
N SER A 338 19.28 26.40 6.00
CA SER A 338 19.80 25.97 7.31
C SER A 338 21.30 26.12 7.45
N CYS A 339 22.02 26.55 6.41
CA CYS A 339 23.47 26.64 6.42
C CYS A 339 23.96 27.94 7.14
N ARG A 340 24.35 27.80 8.39
CA ARG A 340 24.81 28.94 9.21
C ARG A 340 26.09 29.62 8.70
N SER A 341 26.94 28.89 7.99
CA SER A 341 28.18 29.44 7.41
C SER A 341 27.98 30.04 6.02
N GLY A 342 26.78 29.94 5.42
CA GLY A 342 26.54 30.39 4.06
C GLY A 342 27.29 29.57 2.99
N ALA A 343 27.77 28.38 3.34
CA ALA A 343 28.54 27.53 2.44
C ALA A 343 27.71 26.87 1.34
N LEU A 344 26.39 26.75 1.52
CA LEU A 344 25.47 26.16 0.59
C LEU A 344 24.69 27.23 -0.14
N ASN A 345 24.60 27.09 -1.46
CA ASN A 345 23.79 27.95 -2.33
C ASN A 345 22.98 27.06 -3.30
N LEU A 346 21.95 27.63 -3.89
CA LEU A 346 21.09 26.98 -4.87
C LEU A 346 21.33 27.62 -6.25
N ARG A 347 21.72 26.81 -7.23
CA ARG A 347 21.89 27.27 -8.61
C ARG A 347 20.59 27.85 -9.16
N GLY A 348 20.67 29.02 -9.78
CA GLY A 348 19.52 29.76 -10.27
C GLY A 348 18.84 30.67 -9.25
N PHE A 349 19.23 30.60 -7.97
CA PHE A 349 18.70 31.38 -6.86
C PHE A 349 19.81 32.00 -5.99
N GLU A 350 20.92 32.34 -6.59
CA GLU A 350 22.01 33.03 -5.90
C GLU A 350 21.62 34.48 -5.63
N GLU A 351 22.16 35.07 -4.54
CA GLU A 351 21.83 36.43 -4.12
C GLU A 351 21.94 37.46 -5.26
N GLY A 352 23.03 37.39 -6.03
CA GLY A 352 23.22 38.26 -7.19
C GLY A 352 22.18 38.10 -8.30
N GLN A 353 21.70 36.85 -8.52
CA GLN A 353 20.65 36.57 -9.50
C GLN A 353 19.30 37.11 -9.01
N ILE A 354 18.97 36.90 -7.72
CA ILE A 354 17.72 37.41 -7.13
C ILE A 354 17.73 38.94 -7.16
N MET A 355 18.85 39.58 -6.79
CA MET A 355 18.96 41.03 -6.82
C MET A 355 18.86 41.61 -8.24
N ALA A 356 19.44 40.94 -9.23
CA ALA A 356 19.28 41.32 -10.63
C ALA A 356 17.80 41.26 -11.07
N MET A 357 17.08 40.22 -10.69
CA MET A 357 15.63 40.07 -10.99
C MET A 357 14.81 41.19 -10.32
N ILE A 358 15.13 41.56 -9.08
CA ILE A 358 14.43 42.63 -8.35
C ILE A 358 14.70 43.99 -9.01
N ASN A 359 15.92 44.24 -9.47
CA ASN A 359 16.30 45.52 -10.09
C ASN A 359 15.68 45.73 -11.48
N GLU A 360 15.20 44.65 -12.13
CA GLU A 360 14.50 44.69 -13.44
C GLU A 360 12.97 44.84 -13.30
N LEU A 361 12.43 44.74 -12.07
CA LEU A 361 11.02 44.98 -11.77
C LEU A 361 10.74 46.47 -11.52
#